data_2a7b5a53c73a5a3814d22ec9849b00e6
#
_entry.id   2a7b5a53c73a5a3814d22ec9849b00e6
#
_cell.length_a   1.000
_cell.length_b   1.000
_cell.length_c   1.000
_cell.angle_alpha   90.00
_cell.angle_beta   90.00
_cell.angle_gamma   90.00
#
_symmetry.space_group_name_H-M   'P 1'
#
loop_
_entity.id
_entity.type
_entity.pdbx_description
1 polymer ?
#
loop_
_entity_poly.entity_id
_entity_poly.type
_entity_poly.pdbx_seq_one_letter_code
_entity_poly.pdbx_strand_id
1 'polypeptide(L)'
;PREVLYKETRLRLDLPEEKLPILEDLGIEQLVLIPFDKKLSKLSAENFIKNILINQLQAKSISVGANFRFGFKRSGDINTIKLTTKDLDIKLKIISILEDNEGRISSSRVRDLLQKSDLNNAFKILNRPYSFKGKVVEGKGIGKSLGFPTANLEIDGRKFLPGEGVYAAWSTINNSSNKIASVMNLGSQPTICLLYTSDAADEYSG
;
A
#
# COMPACT_ATOMS: atom_id res chain seq x y z
N PRO A 1 8.74 7.94 8.39
CA PRO A 1 9.18 9.07 9.20
C PRO A 1 8.50 9.14 10.57
N ARG A 2 7.17 8.97 10.68
CA ARG A 2 6.46 9.07 11.96
C ARG A 2 6.92 8.03 12.99
N GLU A 3 7.17 6.80 12.56
CA GLU A 3 7.70 5.71 13.40
C GLU A 3 9.04 6.09 14.03
N VAL A 4 9.93 6.76 13.27
CA VAL A 4 11.25 7.20 13.75
C VAL A 4 11.17 8.47 14.62
N LEU A 5 10.33 9.43 14.23
CA LEU A 5 10.24 10.74 14.89
C LEU A 5 9.37 10.72 16.13
N TYR A 6 8.26 9.97 16.10
CA TYR A 6 7.21 10.01 17.13
C TYR A 6 6.95 8.66 17.78
N LYS A 7 7.65 7.59 17.36
CA LYS A 7 7.41 6.20 17.80
C LYS A 7 5.95 5.73 17.58
N GLU A 8 5.26 6.36 16.63
CA GLU A 8 3.88 6.02 16.27
C GLU A 8 3.88 4.88 15.24
N THR A 9 3.33 3.74 15.59
CA THR A 9 3.06 2.67 14.61
C THR A 9 1.82 3.06 13.79
N ARG A 10 1.98 3.19 12.48
CA ARG A 10 0.85 3.42 11.58
C ARG A 10 0.66 2.24 10.66
N LEU A 11 -0.54 1.66 10.69
CA LEU A 11 -0.90 0.58 9.78
C LEU A 11 -0.83 1.07 8.32
N ARG A 12 -0.32 0.22 7.44
CA ARG A 12 -0.04 0.52 6.04
C ARG A 12 -1.15 -0.01 5.15
N LEU A 13 -1.62 0.80 4.21
CA LEU A 13 -2.55 0.34 3.17
C LEU A 13 -1.91 -0.73 2.30
N ASP A 14 -0.66 -0.52 1.89
CA ASP A 14 0.12 -1.50 1.18
C ASP A 14 1.45 -1.70 1.90
N LEU A 15 1.82 -2.93 2.14
CA LEU A 15 3.15 -3.31 2.62
C LEU A 15 4.18 -3.12 1.50
N PRO A 16 5.48 -2.99 1.80
CA PRO A 16 6.51 -2.81 0.77
C PRO A 16 6.44 -3.86 -0.34
N GLU A 17 6.28 -5.13 0.03
CA GLU A 17 6.18 -6.27 -0.89
C GLU A 17 4.90 -6.26 -1.75
N GLU A 18 3.83 -5.65 -1.27
CA GLU A 18 2.59 -5.47 -2.02
C GLU A 18 2.66 -4.29 -2.98
N LYS A 19 3.48 -3.28 -2.66
CA LYS A 19 3.67 -2.11 -3.49
C LYS A 19 4.48 -2.36 -4.75
N LEU A 20 5.45 -3.25 -4.68
CA LEU A 20 6.35 -3.50 -5.81
C LEU A 20 5.61 -3.84 -7.10
N PRO A 21 4.73 -4.87 -7.14
CA PRO A 21 4.01 -5.18 -8.37
C PRO A 21 3.08 -4.04 -8.83
N ILE A 22 2.48 -3.29 -7.92
CA ILE A 22 1.63 -2.14 -8.27
C ILE A 22 2.44 -1.04 -8.96
N LEU A 23 3.66 -0.77 -8.50
CA LEU A 23 4.54 0.24 -9.11
C LEU A 23 5.08 -0.24 -10.45
N GLU A 24 5.39 -1.52 -10.58
CA GLU A 24 5.80 -2.16 -11.83
C GLU A 24 4.71 -2.05 -12.91
N ASP A 25 3.46 -2.39 -12.58
CA ASP A 25 2.29 -2.24 -13.45
C ASP A 25 2.06 -0.78 -13.89
N LEU A 26 2.49 0.19 -13.07
CA LEU A 26 2.45 1.62 -13.40
C LEU A 26 3.66 2.10 -14.21
N GLY A 27 4.56 1.21 -14.63
CA GLY A 27 5.74 1.53 -15.42
C GLY A 27 6.89 2.16 -14.62
N ILE A 28 6.93 1.96 -13.30
CA ILE A 28 8.07 2.38 -12.47
C ILE A 28 9.18 1.34 -12.58
N GLU A 29 10.27 1.71 -13.20
CA GLU A 29 11.41 0.80 -13.46
C GLU A 29 12.32 0.62 -12.23
N GLN A 30 12.40 1.63 -11.36
CA GLN A 30 13.30 1.59 -10.20
C GLN A 30 12.63 2.17 -8.96
N LEU A 31 12.73 1.46 -7.84
CA LEU A 31 12.32 1.93 -6.53
C LEU A 31 13.54 2.08 -5.62
N VAL A 32 13.86 3.31 -5.25
CA VAL A 32 14.94 3.62 -4.31
C VAL A 32 14.38 3.72 -2.90
N LEU A 33 14.77 2.82 -2.02
CA LEU A 33 14.41 2.84 -0.60
C LEU A 33 15.51 3.55 0.19
N ILE A 34 15.24 4.76 0.66
CA ILE A 34 16.15 5.52 1.49
C ILE A 34 15.73 5.30 2.96
N PRO A 35 16.59 4.69 3.80
CA PRO A 35 16.31 4.52 5.23
C PRO A 35 16.10 5.87 5.89
N PHE A 36 14.94 6.05 6.53
CA PHE A 36 14.66 7.29 7.25
C PHE A 36 15.15 7.15 8.70
N ASP A 37 16.36 7.63 8.94
CA ASP A 37 17.02 7.62 10.25
C ASP A 37 17.12 9.03 10.85
N LYS A 38 17.76 9.14 12.03
CA LYS A 38 18.01 10.42 12.70
C LYS A 38 18.91 11.34 11.88
N LYS A 39 19.84 10.79 11.07
CA LYS A 39 20.76 11.57 10.23
C LYS A 39 19.99 12.19 9.07
N LEU A 40 19.20 11.39 8.33
CA LEU A 40 18.37 11.89 7.24
C LEU A 40 17.31 12.89 7.74
N SER A 41 16.75 12.66 8.94
CA SER A 41 15.73 13.54 9.51
C SER A 41 16.22 14.94 9.87
N LYS A 42 17.54 15.12 10.04
CA LYS A 42 18.19 16.40 10.31
C LYS A 42 18.73 17.10 9.07
N LEU A 43 18.65 16.47 7.91
CA LEU A 43 19.15 17.04 6.66
C LEU A 43 18.29 18.22 6.24
N SER A 44 18.92 19.37 5.94
CA SER A 44 18.20 20.53 5.41
C SER A 44 17.56 20.21 4.05
N ALA A 45 16.57 20.98 3.65
CA ALA A 45 15.90 20.77 2.36
C ALA A 45 16.88 20.93 1.18
N GLU A 46 17.75 21.93 1.21
CA GLU A 46 18.76 22.18 0.18
C GLU A 46 19.75 21.01 0.09
N ASN A 47 20.23 20.54 1.26
CA ASN A 47 21.17 19.41 1.31
C ASN A 47 20.52 18.10 0.86
N PHE A 48 19.24 17.90 1.12
CA PHE A 48 18.51 16.75 0.58
C PHE A 48 18.49 16.79 -0.95
N ILE A 49 18.19 17.95 -1.57
CA ILE A 49 18.18 18.09 -3.01
C ILE A 49 19.60 17.86 -3.56
N LYS A 50 20.60 18.59 -3.05
CA LYS A 50 21.96 18.54 -3.59
C LYS A 50 22.60 17.17 -3.40
N ASN A 51 22.57 16.62 -2.17
CA ASN A 51 23.33 15.41 -1.86
C ASN A 51 22.61 14.15 -2.32
N ILE A 52 21.28 14.08 -2.16
CA ILE A 52 20.51 12.87 -2.49
C ILE A 52 20.03 12.91 -3.94
N LEU A 53 19.24 13.92 -4.31
CA LEU A 53 18.61 13.92 -5.64
C LEU A 53 19.61 14.18 -6.76
N ILE A 54 20.53 15.13 -6.56
CA ILE A 54 21.48 15.53 -7.60
C ILE A 54 22.73 14.64 -7.60
N ASN A 55 23.46 14.61 -6.48
CA ASN A 55 24.77 13.94 -6.44
C ASN A 55 24.65 12.41 -6.45
N GLN A 56 23.75 11.84 -5.63
CA GLN A 56 23.63 10.38 -5.55
C GLN A 56 22.72 9.79 -6.63
N LEU A 57 21.52 10.37 -6.82
CA LEU A 57 20.54 9.84 -7.76
C LEU A 57 20.70 10.42 -9.18
N GLN A 58 21.51 11.44 -9.37
CA GLN A 58 21.73 12.11 -10.66
C GLN A 58 20.43 12.49 -11.38
N ALA A 59 19.45 12.96 -10.60
CA ALA A 59 18.12 13.28 -11.10
C ALA A 59 18.16 14.34 -12.22
N LYS A 60 17.60 14.03 -13.38
CA LYS A 60 17.40 14.95 -14.50
C LYS A 60 16.02 15.57 -14.50
N SER A 61 15.09 14.98 -13.79
CA SER A 61 13.73 15.49 -13.61
C SER A 61 13.23 15.17 -12.20
N ILE A 62 12.49 16.11 -11.63
CA ILE A 62 11.87 15.95 -10.31
C ILE A 62 10.36 16.17 -10.46
N SER A 63 9.56 15.17 -10.09
CA SER A 63 8.10 15.27 -10.07
C SER A 63 7.59 15.21 -8.65
N VAL A 64 6.84 16.21 -8.21
CA VAL A 64 6.32 16.28 -6.83
C VAL A 64 4.88 16.79 -6.80
N GLY A 65 4.11 16.35 -5.80
CA GLY A 65 2.79 16.90 -5.56
C GLY A 65 2.83 18.37 -5.11
N ALA A 66 1.80 19.13 -5.44
CA ALA A 66 1.70 20.57 -5.12
C ALA A 66 1.86 20.91 -3.62
N ASN A 67 1.58 19.95 -2.74
CA ASN A 67 1.70 20.11 -1.30
C ASN A 67 2.93 19.39 -0.70
N PHE A 68 3.91 19.05 -1.51
CA PHE A 68 5.09 18.32 -1.06
C PHE A 68 5.89 19.14 -0.04
N ARG A 69 6.27 18.50 1.07
CA ARG A 69 7.10 19.08 2.13
C ARG A 69 8.17 18.09 2.54
N PHE A 70 9.41 18.55 2.64
CA PHE A 70 10.58 17.70 2.92
C PHE A 70 11.65 18.45 3.71
N GLY A 71 12.78 17.77 3.99
CA GLY A 71 13.87 18.33 4.79
C GLY A 71 13.55 18.43 6.28
N PHE A 72 14.51 18.91 7.04
CA PHE A 72 14.40 19.07 8.50
C PHE A 72 13.18 19.92 8.87
N LYS A 73 12.38 19.42 9.79
CA LYS A 73 11.11 20.04 10.24
C LYS A 73 10.16 20.41 9.08
N ARG A 74 10.25 19.73 7.92
CA ARG A 74 9.42 19.99 6.73
C ARG A 74 9.60 21.41 6.18
N SER A 75 10.78 22.01 6.34
CA SER A 75 11.09 23.39 5.92
C SER A 75 11.11 23.57 4.40
N GLY A 76 11.40 22.51 3.64
CA GLY A 76 11.44 22.54 2.18
C GLY A 76 10.07 22.38 1.54
N ASP A 77 9.90 23.07 0.42
CA ASP A 77 8.71 23.03 -0.43
C ASP A 77 9.08 23.13 -1.92
N ILE A 78 8.10 23.34 -2.79
CA ILE A 78 8.30 23.51 -4.23
C ILE A 78 9.22 24.68 -4.55
N ASN A 79 9.10 25.79 -3.82
CA ASN A 79 9.95 26.96 -4.04
C ASN A 79 11.41 26.66 -3.70
N THR A 80 11.63 25.89 -2.63
CA THR A 80 12.97 25.41 -2.28
C THR A 80 13.57 24.58 -3.41
N ILE A 81 12.79 23.69 -4.05
CA ILE A 81 13.27 22.92 -5.21
C ILE A 81 13.60 23.86 -6.37
N LYS A 82 12.69 24.77 -6.73
CA LYS A 82 12.89 25.72 -7.82
C LYS A 82 14.17 26.54 -7.64
N LEU A 83 14.38 27.10 -6.45
CA LEU A 83 15.55 27.92 -6.14
C LEU A 83 16.85 27.09 -6.17
N THR A 84 16.83 25.89 -5.59
CA THR A 84 18.03 25.04 -5.51
C THR A 84 18.44 24.46 -6.88
N THR A 85 17.47 24.29 -7.80
CA THR A 85 17.72 23.70 -9.12
C THR A 85 17.76 24.75 -10.25
N LYS A 86 17.66 26.06 -9.92
CA LYS A 86 17.53 27.15 -10.91
C LYS A 86 18.61 27.15 -11.99
N ASP A 87 19.85 26.92 -11.59
CA ASP A 87 21.01 26.96 -12.48
C ASP A 87 21.47 25.57 -12.95
N LEU A 88 20.60 24.57 -12.75
CA LEU A 88 20.84 23.18 -13.13
C LEU A 88 19.85 22.77 -14.22
N ASP A 89 20.32 21.94 -15.15
CA ASP A 89 19.43 21.35 -16.18
C ASP A 89 18.56 20.23 -15.59
N ILE A 90 17.66 20.63 -14.65
CA ILE A 90 16.73 19.73 -13.98
C ILE A 90 15.29 20.19 -14.22
N LYS A 91 14.50 19.35 -14.88
CA LYS A 91 13.09 19.61 -15.12
C LYS A 91 12.27 19.40 -13.83
N LEU A 92 11.47 20.39 -13.43
CA LEU A 92 10.55 20.28 -12.30
C LEU A 92 9.11 20.18 -12.82
N LYS A 93 8.44 19.06 -12.49
CA LYS A 93 7.01 18.84 -12.74
C LYS A 93 6.24 18.89 -11.43
N ILE A 94 5.29 19.82 -11.33
CA ILE A 94 4.40 19.93 -10.18
C ILE A 94 3.09 19.24 -10.54
N ILE A 95 2.70 18.26 -9.72
CA ILE A 95 1.48 17.48 -9.92
C ILE A 95 0.41 18.04 -9.00
N SER A 96 -0.74 18.40 -9.57
CA SER A 96 -1.90 18.84 -8.80
C SER A 96 -2.43 17.74 -7.89
N ILE A 97 -3.07 18.14 -6.81
CA ILE A 97 -3.74 17.21 -5.90
C ILE A 97 -4.97 16.67 -6.61
N LEU A 98 -5.15 15.36 -6.59
CA LEU A 98 -6.36 14.73 -7.11
C LEU A 98 -7.50 14.88 -6.11
N GLU A 99 -8.64 15.34 -6.63
CA GLU A 99 -9.87 15.53 -5.88
C GLU A 99 -11.04 14.95 -6.68
N ASP A 100 -12.06 14.53 -5.98
CA ASP A 100 -13.36 14.16 -6.52
C ASP A 100 -14.48 14.99 -5.84
N ASN A 101 -15.75 14.66 -6.10
CA ASN A 101 -16.89 15.39 -5.53
C ASN A 101 -16.96 15.37 -4.00
N GLU A 102 -16.25 14.43 -3.36
CA GLU A 102 -16.18 14.28 -1.90
C GLU A 102 -14.89 14.90 -1.32
N GLY A 103 -14.08 15.54 -2.16
CA GLY A 103 -12.86 16.21 -1.78
C GLY A 103 -11.59 15.44 -2.14
N ARG A 104 -10.52 15.73 -1.42
CA ARG A 104 -9.18 15.21 -1.74
C ARG A 104 -9.08 13.69 -1.65
N ILE A 105 -8.54 13.07 -2.71
CA ILE A 105 -8.13 11.67 -2.71
C ILE A 105 -6.88 11.50 -1.85
N SER A 106 -6.98 10.69 -0.80
CA SER A 106 -5.88 10.52 0.16
C SER A 106 -5.91 9.14 0.84
N SER A 107 -4.75 8.71 1.32
CA SER A 107 -4.65 7.47 2.12
C SER A 107 -5.47 7.50 3.42
N SER A 108 -5.75 8.68 3.98
CA SER A 108 -6.61 8.80 5.16
C SER A 108 -8.05 8.47 4.79
N ARG A 109 -8.56 9.05 3.70
CA ARG A 109 -9.91 8.77 3.21
C ARG A 109 -10.10 7.29 2.84
N VAL A 110 -9.09 6.66 2.22
CA VAL A 110 -9.15 5.21 1.96
C VAL A 110 -9.27 4.41 3.26
N ARG A 111 -8.51 4.76 4.31
CA ARG A 111 -8.62 4.07 5.61
C ARG A 111 -10.00 4.23 6.23
N ASP A 112 -10.57 5.43 6.17
CA ASP A 112 -11.90 5.71 6.72
C ASP A 112 -12.98 4.88 6.00
N LEU A 113 -12.89 4.74 4.67
CA LEU A 113 -13.79 3.90 3.89
C LEU A 113 -13.62 2.41 4.23
N LEU A 114 -12.39 1.93 4.30
CA LEU A 114 -12.10 0.54 4.68
C LEU A 114 -12.58 0.22 6.10
N GLN A 115 -12.39 1.13 7.05
CA GLN A 115 -12.86 0.98 8.42
C GLN A 115 -14.39 0.85 8.50
N LYS A 116 -15.10 1.55 7.62
CA LYS A 116 -16.56 1.49 7.47
C LYS A 116 -17.02 0.33 6.57
N SER A 117 -16.13 -0.51 6.11
CA SER A 117 -16.41 -1.60 5.14
C SER A 117 -17.00 -1.12 3.81
N ASP A 118 -16.81 0.16 3.47
CA ASP A 118 -17.24 0.73 2.18
C ASP A 118 -16.19 0.43 1.10
N LEU A 119 -16.16 -0.82 0.67
CA LEU A 119 -15.21 -1.32 -0.31
C LEU A 119 -15.45 -0.74 -1.71
N ASN A 120 -16.69 -0.39 -2.03
CA ASN A 120 -17.04 0.15 -3.35
C ASN A 120 -16.43 1.55 -3.55
N ASN A 121 -16.54 2.43 -2.57
CA ASN A 121 -15.93 3.75 -2.65
C ASN A 121 -14.42 3.70 -2.46
N ALA A 122 -13.91 2.77 -1.63
CA ALA A 122 -12.47 2.50 -1.56
C ALA A 122 -11.90 2.05 -2.91
N PHE A 123 -12.60 1.16 -3.64
CA PHE A 123 -12.22 0.74 -5.00
C PHE A 123 -12.16 1.91 -5.98
N LYS A 124 -13.18 2.78 -5.99
CA LYS A 124 -13.20 3.97 -6.87
C LYS A 124 -11.99 4.87 -6.66
N ILE A 125 -11.61 5.12 -5.40
CA ILE A 125 -10.46 5.96 -5.06
C ILE A 125 -9.13 5.28 -5.43
N LEU A 126 -9.01 3.97 -5.13
CA LEU A 126 -7.79 3.21 -5.39
C LEU A 126 -7.62 2.84 -6.85
N ASN A 127 -8.71 2.87 -7.63
CA ASN A 127 -8.82 2.33 -8.99
C ASN A 127 -8.36 0.86 -9.11
N ARG A 128 -8.50 0.12 -8.01
CA ARG A 128 -8.18 -1.31 -7.88
C ARG A 128 -8.86 -1.90 -6.66
N PRO A 129 -9.14 -3.21 -6.62
CA PRO A 129 -9.59 -3.87 -5.40
C PRO A 129 -8.57 -3.68 -4.28
N TYR A 130 -9.06 -3.51 -3.05
CA TYR A 130 -8.19 -3.57 -1.89
C TYR A 130 -7.78 -5.02 -1.64
N SER A 131 -6.50 -5.26 -1.45
CA SER A 131 -5.95 -6.60 -1.29
C SER A 131 -4.92 -6.66 -0.18
N PHE A 132 -4.68 -7.85 0.34
CA PHE A 132 -3.61 -8.14 1.27
C PHE A 132 -3.18 -9.60 1.13
N LYS A 133 -1.98 -9.90 1.63
CA LYS A 133 -1.41 -11.24 1.65
C LYS A 133 -1.34 -11.74 3.09
N GLY A 134 -1.50 -13.04 3.26
CA GLY A 134 -1.31 -13.72 4.52
C GLY A 134 -0.75 -15.12 4.31
N LYS A 135 -0.12 -15.66 5.33
CA LYS A 135 0.32 -17.05 5.36
C LYS A 135 -0.80 -17.92 5.90
N VAL A 136 -1.09 -19.02 5.22
CA VAL A 136 -2.02 -20.01 5.75
C VAL A 136 -1.39 -20.68 6.97
N VAL A 137 -2.12 -20.67 8.08
CA VAL A 137 -1.72 -21.29 9.33
C VAL A 137 -2.77 -22.29 9.79
N GLU A 138 -2.34 -23.29 10.54
CA GLU A 138 -3.23 -24.29 11.11
C GLU A 138 -4.20 -23.64 12.10
N GLY A 139 -5.48 -23.95 11.98
CA GLY A 139 -6.54 -23.46 12.85
C GLY A 139 -7.17 -24.57 13.66
N LYS A 140 -8.19 -24.25 14.42
CA LYS A 140 -8.92 -25.20 15.26
C LYS A 140 -9.72 -26.27 14.49
N GLY A 141 -9.74 -26.22 13.16
CA GLY A 141 -10.43 -27.19 12.30
C GLY A 141 -11.95 -27.19 12.37
N ILE A 142 -12.56 -26.18 13.00
CA ILE A 142 -14.02 -26.11 13.23
C ILE A 142 -14.77 -26.11 11.89
N GLY A 143 -14.30 -25.40 10.89
CA GLY A 143 -14.94 -25.38 9.58
C GLY A 143 -14.98 -26.74 8.91
N LYS A 144 -13.91 -27.54 9.06
CA LYS A 144 -13.85 -28.90 8.50
C LYS A 144 -14.92 -29.81 9.11
N SER A 145 -15.19 -29.70 10.43
CA SER A 145 -16.24 -30.49 11.10
C SER A 145 -17.67 -30.10 10.68
N LEU A 146 -17.84 -28.88 10.13
CA LEU A 146 -19.11 -28.37 9.63
C LEU A 146 -19.28 -28.54 8.10
N GLY A 147 -18.35 -29.25 7.43
CA GLY A 147 -18.39 -29.46 5.98
C GLY A 147 -17.87 -28.28 5.15
N PHE A 148 -17.36 -27.22 5.78
CA PHE A 148 -16.80 -26.04 5.13
C PHE A 148 -15.32 -25.88 5.52
N PRO A 149 -14.37 -26.49 4.81
CA PRO A 149 -12.96 -26.36 5.13
C PRO A 149 -12.54 -24.87 4.99
N THR A 150 -11.94 -24.35 6.04
CA THR A 150 -11.50 -22.97 6.14
C THR A 150 -10.00 -22.89 6.35
N ALA A 151 -9.36 -21.90 5.75
CA ALA A 151 -7.97 -21.56 5.97
C ALA A 151 -7.87 -20.32 6.87
N ASN A 152 -7.10 -20.40 7.96
CA ASN A 152 -6.78 -19.24 8.75
C ASN A 152 -5.58 -18.52 8.14
N LEU A 153 -5.64 -17.18 8.11
CA LEU A 153 -4.56 -16.36 7.59
C LEU A 153 -3.85 -15.61 8.72
N GLU A 154 -2.56 -15.80 8.80
CA GLU A 154 -1.67 -14.91 9.54
C GLU A 154 -1.28 -13.73 8.63
N ILE A 155 -1.69 -12.54 9.01
CA ILE A 155 -1.45 -11.30 8.26
C ILE A 155 -0.45 -10.45 9.04
N ASP A 156 0.48 -9.82 8.33
CA ASP A 156 1.44 -8.89 8.95
C ASP A 156 0.71 -7.82 9.76
N GLY A 157 1.01 -7.71 11.04
CA GLY A 157 0.37 -6.77 11.97
C GLY A 157 0.54 -5.28 11.58
N ARG A 158 1.38 -4.97 10.58
CA ARG A 158 1.51 -3.62 10.03
C ARG A 158 0.50 -3.32 8.91
N LYS A 159 -0.23 -4.34 8.43
CA LYS A 159 -1.24 -4.17 7.37
C LYS A 159 -2.50 -3.55 7.94
N PHE A 160 -3.04 -2.55 7.23
CA PHE A 160 -4.38 -2.03 7.53
C PHE A 160 -5.41 -3.00 6.94
N LEU A 161 -6.34 -3.46 7.75
CA LEU A 161 -7.44 -4.32 7.31
C LEU A 161 -8.74 -3.53 7.28
N PRO A 162 -9.72 -3.93 6.46
CA PRO A 162 -11.09 -3.44 6.53
C PRO A 162 -11.71 -3.68 7.92
N GLY A 163 -12.84 -3.05 8.19
CA GLY A 163 -13.62 -3.32 9.39
C GLY A 163 -13.97 -4.81 9.54
N GLU A 164 -14.27 -5.24 10.77
CA GLU A 164 -14.70 -6.63 11.01
C GLU A 164 -15.98 -6.94 10.24
N GLY A 165 -16.07 -8.15 9.68
CA GLY A 165 -17.22 -8.57 8.89
C GLY A 165 -16.93 -9.73 7.96
N VAL A 166 -17.95 -10.12 7.21
CA VAL A 166 -17.89 -11.17 6.19
C VAL A 166 -17.86 -10.53 4.81
N TYR A 167 -16.92 -10.95 4.00
CA TYR A 167 -16.63 -10.36 2.69
C TYR A 167 -16.61 -11.42 1.59
N ALA A 168 -17.24 -11.12 0.47
CA ALA A 168 -16.98 -11.83 -0.78
C ALA A 168 -15.62 -11.37 -1.33
N ALA A 169 -14.77 -12.29 -1.70
CA ALA A 169 -13.42 -12.00 -2.14
C ALA A 169 -12.98 -12.91 -3.29
N TRP A 170 -11.91 -12.48 -3.96
CA TRP A 170 -11.14 -13.32 -4.85
C TRP A 170 -9.82 -13.67 -4.17
N SER A 171 -9.53 -14.94 -4.05
CA SER A 171 -8.27 -15.43 -3.49
C SER A 171 -7.36 -16.00 -4.57
N THR A 172 -6.06 -15.83 -4.41
CA THR A 172 -5.03 -16.49 -5.21
C THR A 172 -4.09 -17.26 -4.28
N ILE A 173 -3.64 -18.43 -4.69
CA ILE A 173 -2.76 -19.29 -3.90
C ILE A 173 -1.39 -19.32 -4.57
N ASN A 174 -0.33 -19.18 -3.77
CA ASN A 174 1.07 -19.30 -4.21
C ASN A 174 1.42 -18.44 -5.45
N ASN A 175 0.89 -17.20 -5.51
CA ASN A 175 1.05 -16.29 -6.66
C ASN A 175 0.51 -16.83 -8.00
N SER A 176 -0.37 -17.82 -7.97
CA SER A 176 -1.10 -18.28 -9.16
C SER A 176 -1.89 -17.13 -9.78
N SER A 177 -2.02 -17.11 -11.10
CA SER A 177 -2.94 -16.21 -11.80
C SER A 177 -4.42 -16.59 -11.62
N ASN A 178 -4.69 -17.82 -11.19
CA ASN A 178 -6.05 -18.32 -11.01
C ASN A 178 -6.70 -17.67 -9.79
N LYS A 179 -7.82 -17.01 -10.00
CA LYS A 179 -8.63 -16.41 -8.94
C LYS A 179 -9.73 -17.37 -8.53
N ILE A 180 -9.83 -17.64 -7.25
CA ILE A 180 -10.84 -18.52 -6.65
C ILE A 180 -11.84 -17.64 -5.90
N ALA A 181 -13.13 -17.81 -6.19
CA ALA A 181 -14.18 -17.16 -5.42
C ALA A 181 -14.12 -17.64 -3.96
N SER A 182 -14.21 -16.73 -3.02
CA SER A 182 -14.06 -17.05 -1.60
C SER A 182 -14.92 -16.18 -0.72
N VAL A 183 -15.24 -16.69 0.46
CA VAL A 183 -15.82 -15.91 1.56
C VAL A 183 -14.76 -15.73 2.63
N MET A 184 -14.56 -14.51 3.06
CA MET A 184 -13.58 -14.16 4.07
C MET A 184 -14.27 -13.55 5.28
N ASN A 185 -13.97 -14.07 6.46
CA ASN A 185 -14.36 -13.47 7.71
C ASN A 185 -13.17 -12.69 8.29
N LEU A 186 -13.32 -11.38 8.46
CA LEU A 186 -12.37 -10.52 9.16
C LEU A 186 -12.87 -10.30 10.59
N GLY A 187 -12.12 -10.78 11.54
CA GLY A 187 -12.35 -10.62 12.98
C GLY A 187 -11.02 -10.79 13.71
N SER A 188 -11.08 -11.16 14.98
CA SER A 188 -9.87 -11.42 15.79
C SER A 188 -8.97 -12.54 15.24
N GLN A 189 -9.53 -13.42 14.43
CA GLN A 189 -8.82 -14.48 13.68
C GLN A 189 -9.33 -14.51 12.24
N PRO A 190 -8.67 -13.82 11.31
CA PRO A 190 -9.07 -13.80 9.90
C PRO A 190 -9.11 -15.20 9.29
N THR A 191 -10.25 -15.56 8.74
CA THR A 191 -10.51 -16.89 8.18
C THR A 191 -11.06 -16.76 6.76
N ILE A 192 -10.59 -17.61 5.84
CA ILE A 192 -11.08 -17.67 4.47
C ILE A 192 -11.68 -19.05 4.20
N CYS A 193 -12.89 -19.08 3.66
CA CYS A 193 -13.50 -20.24 3.03
C CYS A 193 -13.40 -20.10 1.52
N LEU A 194 -12.78 -21.06 0.86
CA LEU A 194 -12.75 -21.12 -0.59
C LEU A 194 -14.05 -21.75 -1.09
N LEU A 195 -14.75 -21.06 -1.99
CA LEU A 195 -15.93 -21.60 -2.64
C LEU A 195 -15.47 -22.41 -3.85
N TYR A 196 -15.41 -23.72 -3.69
CA TYR A 196 -15.25 -24.63 -4.83
C TYR A 196 -16.61 -24.83 -5.49
N THR A 197 -16.75 -24.48 -6.76
CA THR A 197 -17.84 -24.97 -7.58
C THR A 197 -17.56 -26.44 -7.94
N SER A 198 -18.56 -27.29 -7.98
CA SER A 198 -18.47 -28.74 -8.20
C SER A 198 -17.68 -29.17 -9.45
N ASP A 199 -17.48 -28.27 -10.40
CA ASP A 199 -16.75 -28.56 -11.66
C ASP A 199 -15.22 -28.50 -11.48
N ALA A 200 -14.69 -27.98 -10.36
CA ALA A 200 -13.25 -27.94 -10.09
C ALA A 200 -12.74 -29.11 -9.22
N ALA A 201 -13.66 -29.93 -8.69
CA ALA A 201 -13.30 -31.05 -7.80
C ALA A 201 -12.78 -32.29 -8.55
N ASP A 202 -13.06 -32.41 -9.84
CA ASP A 202 -12.71 -33.60 -10.64
C ASP A 202 -11.31 -33.52 -11.28
N GLU A 203 -10.64 -32.37 -11.31
CA GLU A 203 -9.32 -32.24 -11.93
C GLU A 203 -8.12 -32.48 -10.97
N TYR A 204 -8.32 -32.64 -9.67
CA TYR A 204 -7.25 -32.83 -8.69
C TYR A 204 -7.29 -34.14 -7.91
N SER A 205 -8.07 -35.13 -8.36
CA SER A 205 -8.07 -36.49 -7.81
C SER A 205 -7.47 -37.50 -8.81
N GLY A 206 -6.28 -37.20 -9.27
CA GLY A 206 -5.48 -38.11 -10.11
C GLY A 206 -4.08 -38.24 -9.56
#